data_e73c0ca7f205d46e337b6b5b56ef85c2
#
_entry.id   e73c0ca7f205d46e337b6b5b56ef85c2
#
_cell.length_a   1.000
_cell.length_b   1.000
_cell.length_c   1.000
_cell.angle_alpha   90.00
_cell.angle_beta   90.00
_cell.angle_gamma   90.00
#
_symmetry.space_group_name_H-M   'P 1'
#
loop_
_entity.id
_entity.type
_entity.pdbx_description
1 polymer ?
#
loop_
_entity_poly.entity_id
_entity_poly.type
_entity_poly.pdbx_seq_one_letter_code
_entity_poly.pdbx_strand_id
1 'polypeptide(L)'
;LYSARNELAHVLMKVETHNHPTAISPFPGASTGAGGEIRDEGATGRGSKPKAGLTGFTVSNLNLPGTDWAWERSPYGKPEHIASPLQIMIEGPLGGA
;
A
#
# COMPACT_ATOMS: atom_id res chain seq x y z
N LEU A 1 -4.74 -10.89 33.82
CA LEU A 1 -5.20 -12.08 33.11
C LEU A 1 -6.20 -11.70 32.01
N TYR A 2 -6.11 -12.40 30.90
CA TYR A 2 -6.99 -12.16 29.77
C TYR A 2 -8.21 -13.06 29.87
N SER A 3 -9.37 -12.50 29.65
CA SER A 3 -10.59 -13.27 29.58
C SER A 3 -11.37 -12.86 28.35
N ALA A 4 -12.00 -13.83 27.69
CA ALA A 4 -12.85 -13.57 26.54
C ALA A 4 -14.22 -13.10 27.03
N ARG A 5 -14.75 -12.08 26.35
CA ARG A 5 -16.11 -11.64 26.56
C ARG A 5 -16.67 -11.02 25.30
N ASN A 6 -17.98 -11.12 25.14
CA ASN A 6 -18.66 -10.56 23.99
C ASN A 6 -19.03 -9.11 24.28
N GLU A 7 -18.70 -8.23 23.34
CA GLU A 7 -19.16 -6.85 23.41
C GLU A 7 -19.47 -6.34 22.01
N LEU A 8 -20.36 -5.37 21.95
CA LEU A 8 -20.74 -4.75 20.69
C LEU A 8 -19.62 -3.80 20.26
N ALA A 9 -19.08 -4.03 19.07
CA ALA A 9 -18.03 -3.18 18.52
C ALA A 9 -18.41 -2.70 17.12
N HIS A 10 -18.13 -1.42 16.86
CA HIS A 10 -18.29 -0.84 15.53
C HIS A 10 -16.96 -0.83 14.82
N VAL A 11 -16.96 -1.24 13.55
CA VAL A 11 -15.76 -1.27 12.72
C VAL A 11 -15.93 -0.27 11.59
N LEU A 12 -14.94 0.59 11.43
CA LEU A 12 -14.87 1.54 10.32
C LEU A 12 -13.82 1.07 9.34
N MET A 13 -14.10 1.28 8.06
CA MET A 13 -13.15 0.97 6.99
C MET A 13 -12.92 2.21 6.15
N LYS A 14 -11.68 2.43 5.79
CA LYS A 14 -11.29 3.49 4.88
C LYS A 14 -10.45 2.89 3.77
N VAL A 15 -10.77 3.25 2.53
CA VAL A 15 -10.02 2.82 1.36
C VAL A 15 -9.55 4.07 0.62
N GLU A 16 -8.29 4.08 0.25
CA GLU A 16 -7.70 5.22 -0.44
C GLU A 16 -6.76 4.73 -1.52
N THR A 17 -6.81 5.36 -2.69
CA THR A 17 -5.85 5.10 -3.75
C THR A 17 -4.81 6.21 -3.80
N HIS A 18 -3.55 5.84 -3.96
CA HIS A 18 -2.45 6.80 -4.01
C HIS A 18 -1.46 6.33 -5.06
N ASN A 19 -1.95 6.23 -6.31
CA ASN A 19 -1.24 5.57 -7.39
C ASN A 19 -0.07 6.38 -7.95
N HIS A 20 -0.35 7.58 -8.42
CA HIS A 20 0.65 8.38 -9.13
C HIS A 20 1.86 8.75 -8.28
N PRO A 21 1.68 9.29 -7.06
CA PRO A 21 2.83 9.59 -6.21
C PRO A 21 3.65 8.36 -5.85
N THR A 22 2.99 7.22 -5.62
CA THR A 22 3.70 5.97 -5.32
C THR A 22 4.47 5.46 -6.53
N ALA A 23 3.94 5.63 -7.74
CA ALA A 23 4.64 5.22 -8.94
C ALA A 23 5.90 6.06 -9.21
N ILE A 24 5.87 7.34 -8.85
CA ILE A 24 7.02 8.23 -9.04
C ILE A 24 8.05 8.05 -7.93
N SER A 25 7.60 7.99 -6.68
CA SER A 25 8.44 7.89 -5.50
C SER A 25 7.82 6.86 -4.54
N PRO A 26 8.13 5.56 -4.70
CA PRO A 26 7.41 4.49 -3.98
C PRO A 26 7.43 4.62 -2.46
N PHE A 27 8.57 4.89 -1.86
CA PHE A 27 8.64 5.01 -0.40
C PHE A 27 7.87 6.24 0.12
N PRO A 28 8.21 7.48 -0.31
CA PRO A 28 7.47 8.66 0.17
C PRO A 28 6.00 8.65 -0.24
N GLY A 29 5.68 8.19 -1.46
CA GLY A 29 4.32 8.14 -1.96
C GLY A 29 3.44 7.22 -1.14
N ALA A 30 3.90 6.00 -0.89
CA ALA A 30 3.15 5.05 -0.06
C ALA A 30 3.04 5.53 1.38
N SER A 31 4.09 6.13 1.92
CA SER A 31 4.09 6.68 3.28
C SER A 31 3.04 7.79 3.42
N THR A 32 2.96 8.69 2.44
CA THR A 32 1.97 9.78 2.44
C THR A 32 0.55 9.23 2.35
N GLY A 33 0.32 8.23 1.50
CA GLY A 33 -0.99 7.60 1.36
C GLY A 33 -1.44 6.92 2.65
N ALA A 34 -0.58 6.12 3.25
CA ALA A 34 -0.88 5.45 4.51
C ALA A 34 -1.13 6.45 5.64
N GLY A 35 -0.31 7.51 5.70
CA GLY A 35 -0.51 8.57 6.68
C GLY A 35 -1.84 9.28 6.53
N GLY A 36 -2.30 9.50 5.30
CA GLY A 36 -3.59 10.09 5.01
C GLY A 36 -4.75 9.23 5.49
N GLU A 37 -4.67 7.93 5.29
CA GLU A 37 -5.68 7.00 5.78
C GLU A 37 -5.79 7.04 7.31
N ILE A 38 -4.66 7.01 7.99
CA ILE A 38 -4.63 7.06 9.45
C ILE A 38 -5.23 8.38 9.95
N ARG A 39 -4.90 9.48 9.30
CA ARG A 39 -5.43 10.79 9.66
C ARG A 39 -6.95 10.85 9.53
N ASP A 40 -7.48 10.30 8.42
CA ASP A 40 -8.92 10.31 8.19
C ASP A 40 -9.65 9.46 9.24
N GLU A 41 -9.16 8.28 9.53
CA GLU A 41 -9.76 7.41 10.54
C GLU A 41 -9.71 8.04 11.92
N GLY A 42 -8.61 8.68 12.27
CA GLY A 42 -8.46 9.35 13.56
C GLY A 42 -9.40 10.53 13.74
N ALA A 43 -9.90 11.11 12.65
CA ALA A 43 -10.78 12.28 12.67
C ALA A 43 -12.27 11.93 12.68
N THR A 44 -12.63 10.65 12.56
CA THR A 44 -14.04 10.27 12.34
C THR A 44 -14.92 10.31 13.58
N GLY A 45 -14.38 10.59 14.74
CA GLY A 45 -15.21 10.76 15.90
C GLY A 45 -14.57 10.29 17.19
N ARG A 46 -15.40 10.22 18.22
CA ARG A 46 -14.98 9.91 19.56
C ARG A 46 -14.62 8.43 19.69
N GLY A 47 -13.40 8.14 20.14
CA GLY A 47 -12.95 6.78 20.38
C GLY A 47 -12.51 6.01 19.14
N SER A 48 -12.52 6.63 17.97
CA SER A 48 -12.02 5.99 16.77
C SER A 48 -10.50 5.87 16.84
N LYS A 49 -10.00 4.66 16.58
CA LYS A 49 -8.56 4.39 16.60
C LYS A 49 -8.20 3.49 15.44
N PRO A 50 -7.13 3.80 14.69
CA PRO A 50 -6.60 2.87 13.71
C PRO A 50 -6.13 1.58 14.40
N LYS A 51 -6.60 0.44 13.91
CA LYS A 51 -6.26 -0.86 14.50
C LYS A 51 -5.46 -1.74 13.55
N ALA A 52 -5.73 -1.61 12.26
CA ALA A 52 -5.06 -2.42 11.26
C ALA A 52 -5.00 -1.64 9.94
N GLY A 53 -3.94 -1.83 9.20
CA GLY A 53 -3.80 -1.27 7.88
C GLY A 53 -3.42 -2.35 6.88
N LEU A 54 -3.89 -2.17 5.65
CA LEU A 54 -3.53 -3.03 4.54
C LEU A 54 -2.98 -2.14 3.44
N THR A 55 -1.91 -2.59 2.80
CA THR A 55 -1.38 -1.94 1.61
C THR A 55 -1.36 -2.96 0.49
N GLY A 56 -1.66 -2.50 -0.71
CA GLY A 56 -1.66 -3.35 -1.88
C GLY A 56 -1.15 -2.58 -3.08
N PHE A 57 -0.45 -3.27 -3.96
CA PHE A 57 0.13 -2.67 -5.14
C PHE A 57 -0.14 -3.55 -6.35
N THR A 58 -0.74 -2.96 -7.38
CA THR A 58 -0.89 -3.62 -8.66
C THR A 58 0.15 -3.02 -9.60
N VAL A 59 1.05 -3.84 -10.09
CA VAL A 59 2.12 -3.41 -10.97
C VAL A 59 2.22 -4.35 -12.17
N SER A 60 2.99 -3.95 -13.17
CA SER A 60 3.30 -4.83 -14.29
C SER A 60 4.32 -5.90 -13.85
N ASN A 61 4.70 -6.78 -14.78
CA ASN A 61 5.64 -7.86 -14.49
C ASN A 61 6.91 -7.33 -13.81
N LEU A 62 7.36 -8.01 -12.76
CA LEU A 62 8.48 -7.55 -11.95
C LEU A 62 9.83 -7.63 -12.66
N ASN A 63 9.99 -8.58 -13.59
CA ASN A 63 11.24 -8.81 -14.30
C ASN A 63 12.39 -8.97 -13.31
N LEU A 64 12.25 -9.94 -12.39
CA LEU A 64 13.26 -10.18 -11.38
C LEU A 64 14.59 -10.56 -12.02
N PRO A 65 15.71 -10.00 -11.55
CA PRO A 65 17.01 -10.35 -12.10
C PRO A 65 17.28 -11.85 -11.98
N GLY A 66 17.81 -12.46 -13.06
CA GLY A 66 18.12 -13.87 -13.08
C GLY A 66 16.94 -14.80 -13.33
N THR A 67 15.75 -14.28 -13.54
CA THR A 67 14.58 -15.09 -13.88
C THR A 67 14.10 -14.76 -15.30
N ASP A 68 13.55 -15.77 -15.98
CA ASP A 68 13.00 -15.58 -17.33
C ASP A 68 11.67 -16.34 -17.40
N TRP A 69 10.64 -15.73 -16.86
CA TRP A 69 9.31 -16.31 -16.84
C TRP A 69 8.61 -16.13 -18.18
N ALA A 70 7.93 -17.18 -18.65
CA ALA A 70 7.27 -17.15 -19.95
C ALA A 70 6.25 -16.03 -20.08
N TRP A 71 5.55 -15.70 -19.00
CA TRP A 71 4.52 -14.66 -19.00
C TRP A 71 5.11 -13.25 -18.99
N GLU A 72 6.41 -13.08 -18.88
CA GLU A 72 7.06 -11.78 -18.87
C GLU A 72 7.76 -11.44 -20.21
N ARG A 73 7.44 -12.16 -21.28
CA ARG A 73 8.16 -12.03 -22.54
C ARG A 73 7.83 -10.81 -23.39
N SER A 74 6.73 -10.13 -23.12
CA SER A 74 6.27 -9.00 -23.94
C SER A 74 6.07 -7.75 -23.12
N PRO A 75 7.16 -7.11 -22.65
CA PRO A 75 7.04 -5.88 -21.89
C PRO A 75 6.56 -4.74 -22.77
N TYR A 76 5.68 -3.89 -22.23
CA TYR A 76 5.15 -2.73 -22.91
C TYR A 76 6.00 -1.47 -22.69
N GLY A 77 7.06 -1.56 -21.88
CA GLY A 77 7.86 -0.40 -21.52
C GLY A 77 7.20 0.41 -20.41
N LYS A 78 7.85 1.48 -20.01
CA LYS A 78 7.32 2.40 -19.00
C LYS A 78 7.87 3.80 -19.23
N PRO A 79 7.15 4.86 -18.82
CA PRO A 79 7.70 6.21 -18.78
C PRO A 79 8.91 6.30 -17.82
N GLU A 80 9.88 7.11 -18.18
CA GLU A 80 11.13 7.22 -17.41
C GLU A 80 10.93 7.75 -15.98
N HIS A 81 9.94 8.62 -15.79
CA HIS A 81 9.67 9.22 -14.49
C HIS A 81 8.95 8.31 -13.50
N ILE A 82 8.56 7.12 -13.95
CA ILE A 82 7.85 6.15 -13.11
C ILE A 82 8.84 5.07 -12.69
N ALA A 83 8.80 4.69 -11.40
CA ALA A 83 9.64 3.65 -10.86
C ALA A 83 9.31 2.29 -11.49
N SER A 84 10.29 1.39 -11.52
CA SER A 84 10.07 0.05 -12.03
C SER A 84 9.11 -0.73 -11.12
N PRO A 85 8.39 -1.74 -11.66
CA PRO A 85 7.50 -2.57 -10.82
C PRO A 85 8.22 -3.18 -9.63
N LEU A 86 9.43 -3.66 -9.82
CA LEU A 86 10.22 -4.23 -8.73
C LEU A 86 10.53 -3.19 -7.66
N GLN A 87 10.91 -1.98 -8.05
CA GLN A 87 11.20 -0.90 -7.11
C GLN A 87 9.96 -0.55 -6.29
N ILE A 88 8.78 -0.47 -6.92
CA ILE A 88 7.52 -0.19 -6.22
C ILE A 88 7.23 -1.28 -5.19
N MET A 89 7.41 -2.55 -5.56
CA MET A 89 7.11 -3.67 -4.66
C MET A 89 8.11 -3.80 -3.52
N ILE A 90 9.31 -3.26 -3.66
CA ILE A 90 10.30 -3.25 -2.57
C ILE A 90 10.08 -2.05 -1.66
N GLU A 91 9.96 -0.85 -2.22
CA GLU A 91 9.94 0.39 -1.45
C GLU A 91 8.54 0.79 -0.98
N GLY A 92 7.50 0.45 -1.74
CA GLY A 92 6.13 0.80 -1.39
C GLY A 92 5.68 0.23 -0.04
N PRO A 93 5.81 -1.09 0.18
CA PRO A 93 5.44 -1.67 1.48
C PRO A 93 6.20 -1.08 2.65
N LEU A 94 7.48 -0.74 2.46
CA LEU A 94 8.28 -0.09 3.50
C LEU A 94 7.72 1.30 3.83
N GLY A 95 7.31 2.05 2.82
CA GLY A 95 6.71 3.37 3.04
C GLY A 95 5.36 3.31 3.73
N GLY A 96 4.57 2.26 3.47
CA GLY A 96 3.27 2.07 4.10
C GLY A 96 3.34 1.47 5.51
N ALA A 97 4.50 1.00 5.90
CA ALA A 97 4.65 0.33 7.20
C ALA A 97 4.57 1.29 8.39
#